data_6b648da631498eba20d61794f7fb2331
#
_entry.id   6b648da631498eba20d61794f7fb2331
#
_cell.length_a   1.000
_cell.length_b   1.000
_cell.length_c   1.000
_cell.angle_alpha   90.00
_cell.angle_beta   90.00
_cell.angle_gamma   90.00
#
_symmetry.space_group_name_H-M   'P 1'
#
loop_
_entity.id
_entity.type
_entity.pdbx_description
1 polymer ?
#
loop_
_entity_poly.entity_id
_entity_poly.type
_entity_poly.pdbx_seq_one_letter_code
_entity_poly.pdbx_strand_id
1 'polypeptide(L)'
;TAKTKNAERWQWKVKDGNAKPELKRGGIDVDIQFNQVDLKDVVSLLMGIVKENFVVVGDLSGSVDIEIKGKYKRKEIIKMVRTIVSSNGYEITKDGVLYRIYSIEDLEGISIRTLPDDSNNVYVYHLQYESAGNIVALLKDVFSELEITVHRDVNMIVIKSGVEDFKKVREVIKKVD
;
A
#
# COMPACT_ATOMS: atom_id res chain seq x y z
N THR A 1 25.04 -0.03 -23.74
CA THR A 1 24.66 -1.31 -24.36
C THR A 1 24.60 -2.41 -23.29
N ALA A 2 23.70 -2.31 -22.32
CA ALA A 2 23.46 -3.33 -21.30
C ALA A 2 21.95 -3.41 -20.97
N LYS A 3 21.09 -3.50 -21.99
CA LYS A 3 19.63 -3.51 -21.82
C LYS A 3 18.93 -4.77 -22.32
N THR A 4 19.63 -5.87 -22.58
CA THR A 4 18.98 -7.00 -23.27
C THR A 4 19.22 -8.37 -22.60
N LYS A 5 19.61 -8.44 -21.32
CA LYS A 5 19.85 -9.75 -20.66
C LYS A 5 18.76 -10.22 -19.70
N ASN A 6 17.77 -9.41 -19.38
CA ASN A 6 16.69 -9.81 -18.45
C ASN A 6 15.37 -10.21 -19.12
N ALA A 7 15.20 -9.98 -20.41
CA ALA A 7 13.94 -10.31 -21.11
C ALA A 7 13.77 -11.82 -21.41
N GLU A 8 14.85 -12.61 -21.38
CA GLU A 8 14.79 -14.03 -21.75
C GLU A 8 14.60 -14.99 -20.55
N ARG A 9 14.50 -14.46 -19.32
CA ARG A 9 14.35 -15.28 -18.11
C ARG A 9 12.91 -15.58 -17.71
N TRP A 10 11.96 -15.02 -18.41
CA TRP A 10 10.53 -15.18 -18.16
C TRP A 10 9.95 -16.31 -19.01
N GLN A 11 10.32 -17.56 -18.72
CA GLN A 11 9.63 -18.69 -19.31
C GLN A 11 8.36 -18.97 -18.50
N TRP A 12 7.25 -18.42 -19.00
CA TRP A 12 5.92 -18.88 -18.64
C TRP A 12 5.81 -20.36 -19.02
N LYS A 13 5.82 -21.26 -18.05
CA LYS A 13 5.29 -22.60 -18.28
C LYS A 13 3.78 -22.52 -18.33
N VAL A 14 3.26 -22.00 -19.43
CA VAL A 14 1.88 -22.22 -19.82
C VAL A 14 1.81 -23.66 -20.31
N LYS A 15 1.31 -24.55 -19.47
CA LYS A 15 0.83 -25.83 -19.96
C LYS A 15 -0.43 -25.52 -20.75
N ASP A 16 -0.35 -25.82 -22.06
CA ASP A 16 -1.41 -25.78 -23.07
C ASP A 16 -1.90 -24.40 -23.52
N GLY A 17 -1.56 -24.11 -24.77
CA GLY A 17 -1.69 -22.85 -25.51
C GLY A 17 -3.09 -22.29 -25.74
N ASN A 18 -4.02 -22.38 -24.77
CA ASN A 18 -5.38 -21.80 -24.87
C ASN A 18 -6.00 -21.50 -23.49
N ALA A 19 -5.24 -21.08 -22.50
CA ALA A 19 -5.81 -20.68 -21.23
C ALA A 19 -6.17 -19.19 -21.23
N LYS A 20 -7.36 -18.84 -21.71
CA LYS A 20 -8.08 -17.69 -21.15
C LYS A 20 -8.27 -17.97 -19.66
N PRO A 21 -7.95 -17.05 -18.73
CA PRO A 21 -8.25 -17.22 -17.34
C PRO A 21 -9.77 -17.23 -17.17
N GLU A 22 -10.38 -18.40 -17.21
CA GLU A 22 -11.77 -18.56 -16.79
C GLU A 22 -11.83 -18.35 -15.28
N LEU A 23 -12.48 -17.28 -14.87
CA LEU A 23 -12.93 -17.04 -13.50
C LEU A 23 -13.98 -18.12 -13.11
N LYS A 24 -13.55 -19.34 -12.93
CA LYS A 24 -14.36 -20.36 -12.25
C LYS A 24 -14.43 -19.98 -10.78
N ARG A 25 -15.58 -20.20 -10.16
CA ARG A 25 -15.92 -19.94 -8.73
C ARG A 25 -14.98 -20.63 -7.71
N GLY A 26 -13.67 -20.65 -7.93
CA GLY A 26 -12.71 -21.44 -7.17
C GLY A 26 -11.36 -20.79 -6.89
N GLY A 27 -11.13 -19.55 -7.28
CA GLY A 27 -9.84 -18.89 -7.08
C GLY A 27 -8.93 -18.92 -8.32
N ILE A 28 -7.88 -18.11 -8.29
CA ILE A 28 -6.85 -17.96 -9.32
C ILE A 28 -5.71 -18.90 -8.96
N ASP A 29 -5.29 -19.72 -9.91
CA ASP A 29 -4.15 -20.61 -9.74
C ASP A 29 -2.86 -19.80 -9.93
N VAL A 30 -1.99 -19.81 -8.93
CA VAL A 30 -0.75 -19.06 -8.91
C VAL A 30 0.40 -20.02 -8.62
N ASP A 31 1.39 -20.05 -9.49
CA ASP A 31 2.64 -20.81 -9.30
C ASP A 31 3.80 -19.89 -9.73
N ILE A 32 4.39 -19.21 -8.76
CA ILE A 32 5.39 -18.16 -8.96
C ILE A 32 6.54 -18.42 -8.01
N GLN A 33 7.76 -18.45 -8.56
CA GLN A 33 9.00 -18.50 -7.79
C GLN A 33 9.98 -17.49 -8.35
N PHE A 34 10.39 -16.55 -7.50
CA PHE A 34 11.35 -15.51 -7.85
C PHE A 34 12.44 -15.41 -6.80
N ASN A 35 13.67 -15.20 -7.25
CA ASN A 35 14.83 -14.92 -6.42
C ASN A 35 15.43 -13.58 -6.85
N GLN A 36 15.57 -12.65 -5.91
CA GLN A 36 16.14 -11.32 -6.12
C GLN A 36 15.51 -10.55 -7.28
N VAL A 37 14.19 -10.55 -7.33
CA VAL A 37 13.43 -9.83 -8.36
C VAL A 37 13.06 -8.45 -7.86
N ASP A 38 13.02 -7.49 -8.77
CA ASP A 38 12.60 -6.13 -8.51
C ASP A 38 11.17 -6.10 -7.94
N LEU A 39 11.00 -5.36 -6.84
CA LEU A 39 9.71 -5.21 -6.15
C LEU A 39 8.61 -4.73 -7.10
N LYS A 40 8.94 -3.80 -8.00
CA LYS A 40 8.01 -3.25 -8.99
C LYS A 40 7.51 -4.32 -9.97
N ASP A 41 8.38 -5.24 -10.38
CA ASP A 41 8.02 -6.32 -11.30
C ASP A 41 7.07 -7.31 -10.61
N VAL A 42 7.34 -7.66 -9.35
CA VAL A 42 6.46 -8.54 -8.56
C VAL A 42 5.08 -7.92 -8.35
N VAL A 43 5.04 -6.65 -7.99
CA VAL A 43 3.78 -5.90 -7.81
C VAL A 43 3.00 -5.85 -9.14
N SER A 44 3.67 -5.52 -10.24
CA SER A 44 3.06 -5.45 -11.58
C SER A 44 2.47 -6.79 -12.00
N LEU A 45 3.16 -7.88 -11.73
CA LEU A 45 2.69 -9.23 -12.03
C LEU A 45 1.46 -9.60 -11.20
N LEU A 46 1.52 -9.46 -9.88
CA LEU A 46 0.43 -9.83 -8.98
C LEU A 46 -0.82 -8.97 -9.21
N MET A 47 -0.65 -7.66 -9.42
CA MET A 47 -1.75 -6.75 -9.75
C MET A 47 -2.35 -7.06 -11.13
N GLY A 48 -1.51 -7.47 -12.09
CA GLY A 48 -1.95 -7.95 -13.42
C GLY A 48 -2.77 -9.24 -13.34
N ILE A 49 -2.40 -10.19 -12.50
CA ILE A 49 -3.14 -11.43 -12.25
C ILE A 49 -4.55 -11.14 -11.71
N VAL A 50 -4.69 -10.19 -10.81
CA VAL A 50 -6.00 -9.79 -10.27
C VAL A 50 -6.72 -8.76 -11.13
N LYS A 51 -6.10 -8.29 -12.21
CA LYS A 51 -6.66 -7.26 -13.14
C LYS A 51 -7.05 -5.98 -12.39
N GLU A 52 -6.20 -5.55 -11.47
CA GLU A 52 -6.33 -4.27 -10.77
C GLU A 52 -5.31 -3.28 -11.30
N ASN A 53 -5.71 -2.02 -11.40
CA ASN A 53 -4.81 -0.93 -11.79
C ASN A 53 -4.12 -0.35 -10.55
N PHE A 54 -2.87 0.05 -10.72
CA PHE A 54 -2.12 0.71 -9.66
C PHE A 54 -1.23 1.84 -10.19
N VAL A 55 -0.87 2.74 -9.32
CA VAL A 55 0.12 3.80 -9.56
C VAL A 55 1.12 3.82 -8.42
N VAL A 56 2.38 4.06 -8.74
CA VAL A 56 3.44 4.29 -7.77
C VAL A 56 3.64 5.80 -7.64
N VAL A 57 3.55 6.29 -6.41
CA VAL A 57 3.83 7.70 -6.08
C VAL A 57 5.28 7.78 -5.60
N GLY A 58 6.13 8.42 -6.38
CA GLY A 58 7.57 8.40 -6.16
C GLY A 58 8.25 7.21 -6.84
N ASP A 59 9.25 6.64 -6.19
CA ASP A 59 9.99 5.48 -6.66
C ASP A 59 9.59 4.21 -5.88
N LEU A 60 9.58 3.07 -6.54
CA LEU A 60 9.34 1.76 -5.94
C LEU A 60 10.58 0.90 -6.18
N SER A 61 11.44 0.85 -5.19
CA SER A 61 12.71 0.14 -5.24
C SER A 61 12.77 -0.99 -4.22
N GLY A 62 13.64 -1.93 -4.44
CA GLY A 62 13.85 -3.09 -3.59
C GLY A 62 13.87 -4.38 -4.38
N SER A 63 14.41 -5.44 -3.77
CA SER A 63 14.40 -6.78 -4.34
C SER A 63 13.77 -7.75 -3.35
N VAL A 64 13.04 -8.72 -3.87
CA VAL A 64 12.32 -9.71 -3.07
C VAL A 64 12.58 -11.12 -3.57
N ASP A 65 12.65 -12.04 -2.61
CA ASP A 65 12.55 -13.47 -2.85
C ASP A 65 11.12 -13.89 -2.54
N ILE A 66 10.46 -14.54 -3.47
CA ILE A 66 9.06 -14.91 -3.30
C ILE A 66 8.77 -16.29 -3.90
N GLU A 67 8.04 -17.10 -3.14
CA GLU A 67 7.48 -18.34 -3.60
C GLU A 67 5.99 -18.37 -3.24
N ILE A 68 5.13 -18.37 -4.25
CA ILE A 68 3.66 -18.45 -4.10
C ILE A 68 3.17 -19.59 -4.96
N LYS A 69 2.57 -20.59 -4.30
CA LYS A 69 2.00 -21.75 -4.98
C LYS A 69 0.65 -22.10 -4.39
N GLY A 70 -0.36 -22.16 -5.21
CA GLY A 70 -1.70 -22.53 -4.78
C GLY A 70 -2.80 -21.78 -5.48
N LYS A 71 -4.02 -21.95 -4.96
CA LYS A 71 -5.23 -21.36 -5.46
C LYS A 71 -5.74 -20.28 -4.53
N TYR A 72 -5.80 -19.05 -4.99
CA TYR A 72 -6.09 -17.88 -4.17
C TYR A 72 -7.26 -17.07 -4.71
N LYS A 73 -8.05 -16.50 -3.81
CA LYS A 73 -9.04 -15.50 -4.18
C LYS A 73 -8.36 -14.17 -4.50
N ARG A 74 -9.01 -13.35 -5.32
CA ARG A 74 -8.52 -12.00 -5.68
C ARG A 74 -8.11 -11.17 -4.46
N LYS A 75 -8.94 -11.15 -3.40
CA LYS A 75 -8.65 -10.43 -2.14
C LYS A 75 -7.39 -10.95 -1.45
N GLU A 76 -7.11 -12.24 -1.52
CA GLU A 76 -5.92 -12.85 -0.92
C GLU A 76 -4.65 -12.43 -1.65
N ILE A 77 -4.67 -12.40 -2.98
CA ILE A 77 -3.53 -11.91 -3.78
C ILE A 77 -3.26 -10.43 -3.48
N ILE A 78 -4.29 -9.59 -3.39
CA ILE A 78 -4.13 -8.18 -3.02
C ILE A 78 -3.53 -8.05 -1.60
N LYS A 79 -3.94 -8.91 -0.67
CA LYS A 79 -3.36 -8.96 0.67
C LYS A 79 -1.87 -9.36 0.63
N MET A 80 -1.48 -10.29 -0.25
CA MET A 80 -0.07 -10.64 -0.46
C MET A 80 0.72 -9.45 -1.00
N VAL A 81 0.20 -8.74 -2.01
CA VAL A 81 0.84 -7.51 -2.53
C VAL A 81 1.05 -6.51 -1.40
N ARG A 82 0.03 -6.28 -0.57
CA ARG A 82 0.15 -5.38 0.59
C ARG A 82 1.28 -5.82 1.53
N THR A 83 1.32 -7.10 1.89
CA THR A 83 2.37 -7.63 2.76
C THR A 83 3.75 -7.44 2.14
N ILE A 84 3.91 -7.72 0.85
CA ILE A 84 5.19 -7.59 0.15
C ILE A 84 5.66 -6.13 0.14
N VAL A 85 4.80 -5.19 -0.23
CA VAL A 85 5.19 -3.77 -0.28
C VAL A 85 5.46 -3.21 1.12
N SER A 86 4.66 -3.59 2.13
CA SER A 86 4.86 -3.13 3.51
C SER A 86 6.17 -3.64 4.11
N SER A 87 6.58 -4.87 3.79
CA SER A 87 7.87 -5.42 4.22
C SER A 87 9.07 -4.71 3.58
N ASN A 88 8.86 -3.96 2.52
CA ASN A 88 9.88 -3.19 1.82
C ASN A 88 9.77 -1.68 2.07
N GLY A 89 9.04 -1.24 3.07
CA GLY A 89 8.92 0.18 3.43
C GLY A 89 7.91 0.97 2.61
N TYR A 90 6.95 0.30 1.99
CA TYR A 90 5.89 0.95 1.21
C TYR A 90 4.52 0.59 1.75
N GLU A 91 3.54 1.42 1.46
CA GLU A 91 2.13 1.16 1.76
C GLU A 91 1.31 1.19 0.47
N ILE A 92 0.22 0.41 0.45
CA ILE A 92 -0.71 0.35 -0.67
C ILE A 92 -2.13 0.66 -0.18
N THR A 93 -2.76 1.64 -0.80
CA THR A 93 -4.14 2.05 -0.51
C THR A 93 -5.01 1.95 -1.75
N LYS A 94 -6.29 1.73 -1.56
CA LYS A 94 -7.27 1.75 -2.64
C LYS A 94 -7.97 3.11 -2.67
N ASP A 95 -7.92 3.76 -3.83
CA ASP A 95 -8.62 5.01 -4.09
C ASP A 95 -9.57 4.79 -5.30
N GLY A 96 -10.83 4.55 -5.01
CA GLY A 96 -11.82 4.19 -6.00
C GLY A 96 -11.44 2.92 -6.78
N VAL A 97 -11.12 3.08 -8.07
CA VAL A 97 -10.75 1.98 -8.98
C VAL A 97 -9.24 1.75 -9.08
N LEU A 98 -8.44 2.56 -8.40
CA LEU A 98 -6.99 2.59 -8.51
C LEU A 98 -6.33 2.27 -7.17
N TYR A 99 -5.28 1.46 -7.17
CA TYR A 99 -4.41 1.27 -6.03
C TYR A 99 -3.24 2.26 -6.11
N ARG A 100 -2.89 2.90 -4.99
CA ARG A 100 -1.73 3.78 -4.87
C ARG A 100 -0.70 3.14 -3.96
N ILE A 101 0.56 3.12 -4.40
CA ILE A 101 1.70 2.63 -3.63
C ILE A 101 2.63 3.82 -3.40
N TYR A 102 3.05 4.03 -2.15
CA TYR A 102 3.90 5.15 -1.74
C TYR A 102 4.85 4.71 -0.62
N SER A 103 5.97 5.40 -0.49
CA SER A 103 6.97 5.12 0.53
C SER A 103 6.47 5.48 1.93
N ILE A 104 6.74 4.62 2.90
CA ILE A 104 6.46 4.89 4.33
C ILE A 104 7.46 5.91 4.88
N GLU A 105 8.66 6.03 4.32
CA GLU A 105 9.66 7.03 4.72
C GLU A 105 9.14 8.46 4.56
N ASP A 106 8.28 8.69 3.55
CA ASP A 106 7.56 9.95 3.41
C ASP A 106 6.56 10.21 4.56
N LEU A 107 6.37 9.24 5.45
CA LEU A 107 5.42 9.25 6.56
C LEU A 107 6.14 9.11 7.92
N GLU A 108 7.38 9.58 8.06
CA GLU A 108 8.15 9.50 9.30
C GLU A 108 7.34 9.98 10.52
N GLY A 109 7.34 9.17 11.57
CA GLY A 109 6.62 9.43 12.81
C GLY A 109 5.17 8.89 12.87
N ILE A 110 4.71 8.17 11.83
CA ILE A 110 3.31 7.75 11.71
C ILE A 110 3.18 6.24 11.62
N SER A 111 2.41 5.66 12.52
CA SER A 111 1.95 4.26 12.40
C SER A 111 0.65 4.22 11.59
N ILE A 112 0.69 3.59 10.43
CA ILE A 112 -0.48 3.43 9.58
C ILE A 112 -1.11 2.06 9.86
N ARG A 113 -2.38 2.05 10.22
CA ARG A 113 -3.22 0.85 10.19
C ARG A 113 -4.20 0.95 9.05
N THR A 114 -4.01 0.15 8.02
CA THR A 114 -4.96 0.03 6.91
C THR A 114 -6.10 -0.88 7.32
N LEU A 115 -7.32 -0.38 7.24
CA LEU A 115 -8.52 -1.19 7.44
C LEU A 115 -8.84 -1.96 6.14
N PRO A 116 -9.28 -3.24 6.23
CA PRO A 116 -9.37 -4.13 5.07
C PRO A 116 -10.37 -3.74 3.98
N ASP A 117 -11.31 -2.87 4.24
CA ASP A 117 -12.45 -2.58 3.34
C ASP A 117 -12.78 -1.08 3.17
N ASP A 118 -11.97 -0.17 3.70
CA ASP A 118 -12.25 1.28 3.65
C ASP A 118 -11.24 2.02 2.78
N SER A 119 -11.71 2.95 1.97
CA SER A 119 -10.87 3.90 1.22
C SER A 119 -10.08 4.85 2.13
N ASN A 120 -10.37 4.85 3.43
CA ASN A 120 -9.73 5.66 4.44
C ASN A 120 -8.74 4.83 5.26
N ASN A 121 -7.54 5.38 5.43
CA ASN A 121 -6.53 4.82 6.32
C ASN A 121 -6.64 5.43 7.71
N VAL A 122 -6.16 4.69 8.70
CA VAL A 122 -6.01 5.17 10.07
C VAL A 122 -4.55 5.55 10.30
N TYR A 123 -4.32 6.82 10.55
CA TYR A 123 -3.01 7.37 10.85
C TYR A 123 -2.91 7.66 12.35
N VAL A 124 -1.81 7.24 12.96
CA VAL A 124 -1.52 7.49 14.37
C VAL A 124 -0.32 8.42 14.46
N TYR A 125 -0.50 9.59 15.06
CA TYR A 125 0.54 10.60 15.20
C TYR A 125 0.82 10.86 16.68
N HIS A 126 2.08 10.68 17.11
CA HIS A 126 2.57 11.04 18.44
C HIS A 126 3.14 12.45 18.40
N LEU A 127 2.57 13.34 19.19
CA LEU A 127 3.00 14.73 19.26
C LEU A 127 4.15 14.87 20.26
N GLN A 128 5.13 15.70 19.91
CA GLN A 128 6.35 15.87 20.72
C GLN A 128 6.33 17.14 21.55
N TYR A 129 5.79 18.22 21.01
CA TYR A 129 5.89 19.54 21.60
C TYR A 129 4.52 20.10 22.00
N GLU A 130 3.53 19.97 21.14
CA GLU A 130 2.18 20.48 21.37
C GLU A 130 1.23 19.44 21.99
N SER A 131 0.18 19.90 22.66
CA SER A 131 -0.83 19.00 23.20
C SER A 131 -1.78 18.49 22.12
N ALA A 132 -2.13 17.21 22.19
CA ALA A 132 -3.08 16.59 21.25
C ALA A 132 -4.43 17.33 21.19
N GLY A 133 -4.86 17.94 22.30
CA GLY A 133 -6.09 18.74 22.35
C GLY A 133 -6.01 20.02 21.51
N ASN A 134 -4.88 20.74 21.57
CA ASN A 134 -4.67 21.96 20.81
C ASN A 134 -4.58 21.67 19.30
N ILE A 135 -3.80 20.66 18.94
CA ILE A 135 -3.65 20.25 17.54
C ILE A 135 -4.98 19.84 16.93
N VAL A 136 -5.80 19.06 17.65
CA VAL A 136 -7.11 18.63 17.14
C VAL A 136 -8.09 19.79 17.01
N ALA A 137 -8.06 20.75 17.92
CA ALA A 137 -8.89 21.97 17.76
C ALA A 137 -8.52 22.69 16.46
N LEU A 138 -7.22 22.93 16.24
CA LEU A 138 -6.73 23.55 15.01
C LEU A 138 -7.09 22.76 13.74
N LEU A 139 -6.91 21.44 13.77
CA LEU A 139 -7.21 20.59 12.62
C LEU A 139 -8.69 20.57 12.27
N LYS A 140 -9.58 20.59 13.27
CA LYS A 140 -11.04 20.64 13.06
C LYS A 140 -11.50 21.96 12.47
N ASP A 141 -10.82 23.05 12.79
CA ASP A 141 -11.12 24.35 12.19
C ASP A 141 -10.75 24.41 10.71
N VAL A 142 -9.69 23.72 10.32
CA VAL A 142 -9.19 23.71 8.93
C VAL A 142 -9.81 22.58 8.10
N PHE A 143 -10.07 21.42 8.73
CA PHE A 143 -10.55 20.19 8.10
C PHE A 143 -11.81 19.67 8.80
N SER A 144 -12.94 20.29 8.55
CA SER A 144 -14.21 20.02 9.25
C SER A 144 -14.75 18.59 9.11
N GLU A 145 -14.36 17.87 8.04
CA GLU A 145 -14.88 16.53 7.71
C GLU A 145 -13.98 15.38 8.18
N LEU A 146 -12.85 15.70 8.82
CA LEU A 146 -11.92 14.65 9.27
C LEU A 146 -12.40 13.99 10.56
N GLU A 147 -12.35 12.66 10.55
CA GLU A 147 -12.56 11.85 11.75
C GLU A 147 -11.26 11.80 12.57
N ILE A 148 -11.21 12.58 13.66
CA ILE A 148 -10.03 12.68 14.53
C ILE A 148 -10.38 12.26 15.94
N THR A 149 -9.64 11.30 16.50
CA THR A 149 -9.73 10.85 17.88
C THR A 149 -8.50 11.29 18.67
N VAL A 150 -8.69 11.77 19.90
CA VAL A 150 -7.62 12.27 20.78
C VAL A 150 -7.36 11.28 21.90
N HIS A 151 -6.10 10.93 22.11
CA HIS A 151 -5.62 10.17 23.26
C HIS A 151 -4.68 11.06 24.08
N ARG A 152 -5.24 11.78 25.07
CA ARG A 152 -4.54 12.80 25.84
C ARG A 152 -3.44 12.22 26.72
N ASP A 153 -3.66 11.05 27.29
CA ASP A 153 -2.73 10.42 28.23
C ASP A 153 -1.36 10.07 27.61
N VAL A 154 -1.34 9.84 26.30
CA VAL A 154 -0.13 9.49 25.53
C VAL A 154 0.22 10.54 24.48
N ASN A 155 -0.39 11.72 24.55
CA ASN A 155 -0.23 12.83 23.60
C ASN A 155 -0.30 12.40 22.14
N MET A 156 -1.33 11.65 21.78
CA MET A 156 -1.49 11.01 20.50
C MET A 156 -2.82 11.41 19.85
N ILE A 157 -2.80 11.56 18.54
CA ILE A 157 -3.99 11.72 17.71
C ILE A 157 -4.11 10.57 16.74
N VAL A 158 -5.34 10.15 16.49
CA VAL A 158 -5.69 9.14 15.50
C VAL A 158 -6.58 9.80 14.47
N ILE A 159 -6.17 9.77 13.21
CA ILE A 159 -6.83 10.42 12.10
C ILE A 159 -7.28 9.36 11.10
N LYS A 160 -8.55 9.35 10.75
CA LYS A 160 -9.08 8.53 9.67
C LYS A 160 -9.33 9.41 8.46
N SER A 161 -8.57 9.18 7.40
CA SER A 161 -8.66 10.00 6.18
C SER A 161 -8.08 9.29 4.96
N GLY A 162 -8.36 9.82 3.77
CA GLY A 162 -7.63 9.48 2.56
C GLY A 162 -6.17 9.96 2.62
N VAL A 163 -5.32 9.38 1.79
CA VAL A 163 -3.87 9.70 1.74
C VAL A 163 -3.62 11.18 1.43
N GLU A 164 -4.37 11.74 0.49
CA GLU A 164 -4.16 13.14 0.05
C GLU A 164 -4.57 14.14 1.14
N ASP A 165 -5.65 13.88 1.86
CA ASP A 165 -6.08 14.74 2.94
C ASP A 165 -5.14 14.62 4.14
N PHE A 166 -4.64 13.41 4.41
CA PHE A 166 -3.65 13.21 5.45
C PHE A 166 -2.33 13.94 5.15
N LYS A 167 -1.87 14.01 3.90
CA LYS A 167 -0.68 14.81 3.55
C LYS A 167 -0.85 16.29 3.92
N LYS A 168 -2.01 16.86 3.65
CA LYS A 168 -2.31 18.26 4.04
C LYS A 168 -2.34 18.43 5.57
N VAL A 169 -2.96 17.48 6.27
CA VAL A 169 -2.99 17.46 7.74
C VAL A 169 -1.59 17.39 8.32
N ARG A 170 -0.74 16.51 7.79
CA ARG A 170 0.66 16.36 8.21
C ARG A 170 1.47 17.65 8.05
N GLU A 171 1.28 18.35 6.93
CA GLU A 171 1.95 19.64 6.71
C GLU A 171 1.54 20.69 7.74
N VAL A 172 0.30 20.67 8.20
CA VAL A 172 -0.15 21.55 9.29
C VAL A 172 0.48 21.12 10.61
N ILE A 173 0.44 19.83 10.95
CA ILE A 173 1.03 19.31 12.20
C ILE A 173 2.52 19.66 12.27
N LYS A 174 3.30 19.38 11.23
CA LYS A 174 4.75 19.68 11.17
C LYS A 174 5.12 21.15 11.37
N LYS A 175 4.16 22.07 11.19
CA LYS A 175 4.40 23.50 11.39
C LYS A 175 4.11 23.96 12.82
N VAL A 176 3.36 23.19 13.56
CA VAL A 176 2.86 23.59 14.89
C VAL A 176 3.32 22.66 16.00
N ASP A 177 3.74 21.44 15.69
CA ASP A 177 4.41 20.48 16.55
C ASP A 177 5.85 20.31 16.14
#